data_87579d781fd67a562a58c9a4bc92108b
#
_entry.id   87579d781fd67a562a58c9a4bc92108b
#
_cell.length_a   1.000
_cell.length_b   1.000
_cell.length_c   1.000
_cell.angle_alpha   90.00
_cell.angle_beta   90.00
_cell.angle_gamma   90.00
#
_symmetry.space_group_name_H-M   'P 1'
#
loop_
_entity.id
_entity.type
_entity.pdbx_description
1 polymer ?
#
loop_
_entity_poly.entity_id
_entity_poly.type
_entity_poly.pdbx_seq_one_letter_code
_entity_poly.pdbx_strand_id
1 'polypeptide(L)'
;MNADELRATQAPIKEKYRQTPGAAVVTLKAAGDLDSDGVACKVDTGRAIVEAGLHPATGGDGLQACSGDMLLEALVACAGVTLKAVSTALGIPIRKGVVRAEGDLDFRGTLGVAKDAPVGFRDIRLSFDLDTDASAEQLATLYKLTERYCVIYQTLKNPPPLALTPAA
;
A
#
# COMPACT_ATOMS: atom_id res chain seq x y z
N MET A 1 -6.96 -8.00 -19.98
CA MET A 1 -8.34 -7.58 -19.62
C MET A 1 -8.58 -6.23 -20.28
N ASN A 2 -9.60 -6.14 -21.12
CA ASN A 2 -10.05 -4.88 -21.71
C ASN A 2 -11.13 -4.21 -20.84
N ALA A 3 -11.61 -3.02 -21.25
CA ALA A 3 -12.59 -2.24 -20.48
C ALA A 3 -13.95 -2.94 -20.33
N ASP A 4 -14.38 -3.66 -21.36
CA ASP A 4 -15.68 -4.37 -21.34
C ASP A 4 -15.60 -5.61 -20.44
N GLU A 5 -14.51 -6.36 -20.49
CA GLU A 5 -14.27 -7.48 -19.59
C GLU A 5 -14.19 -7.03 -18.12
N LEU A 6 -13.49 -5.91 -17.84
CA LEU A 6 -13.43 -5.33 -16.51
C LEU A 6 -14.82 -4.90 -16.02
N ARG A 7 -15.58 -4.22 -16.87
CA ARG A 7 -16.94 -3.77 -16.58
C ARG A 7 -17.88 -4.95 -16.31
N ALA A 8 -17.85 -5.97 -17.16
CA ALA A 8 -18.66 -7.18 -17.01
C ALA A 8 -18.37 -7.91 -15.70
N THR A 9 -17.09 -8.01 -15.32
CA THR A 9 -16.68 -8.64 -14.05
C THR A 9 -17.14 -7.83 -12.83
N GLN A 10 -17.07 -6.50 -12.88
CA GLN A 10 -17.38 -5.64 -11.74
C GLN A 10 -18.87 -5.30 -11.60
N ALA A 11 -19.65 -5.32 -12.68
CA ALA A 11 -21.05 -4.90 -12.65
C ALA A 11 -21.90 -5.68 -11.64
N PRO A 12 -21.87 -7.03 -11.61
CA PRO A 12 -22.67 -7.80 -10.63
C PRO A 12 -22.23 -7.55 -9.19
N ILE A 13 -20.94 -7.30 -8.96
CA ILE A 13 -20.38 -6.99 -7.63
C ILE A 13 -20.89 -5.62 -7.17
N LYS A 14 -20.82 -4.62 -8.03
CA LYS A 14 -21.30 -3.27 -7.76
C LYS A 14 -22.80 -3.26 -7.46
N GLU A 15 -23.59 -4.04 -8.20
CA GLU A 15 -25.03 -4.14 -7.97
C GLU A 15 -25.34 -4.81 -6.61
N LYS A 16 -24.66 -5.91 -6.30
CA LYS A 16 -24.76 -6.56 -4.99
C LYS A 16 -24.47 -5.57 -3.84
N TYR A 17 -23.43 -4.73 -3.98
CA TYR A 17 -23.07 -3.78 -2.94
C TYR A 17 -24.02 -2.59 -2.82
N ARG A 18 -24.73 -2.22 -3.89
CA ARG A 18 -25.83 -1.24 -3.83
C ARG A 18 -27.03 -1.80 -3.08
N GLN A 19 -27.38 -3.06 -3.34
CA GLN A 19 -28.53 -3.71 -2.70
C GLN A 19 -28.24 -4.12 -1.26
N THR A 20 -27.01 -4.50 -0.97
CA THR A 20 -26.58 -4.98 0.36
C THR A 20 -25.23 -4.33 0.74
N PRO A 21 -25.24 -3.08 1.21
CA PRO A 21 -24.00 -2.34 1.51
C PRO A 21 -23.07 -3.07 2.49
N GLY A 22 -23.62 -3.79 3.48
CA GLY A 22 -22.84 -4.58 4.42
C GLY A 22 -22.01 -5.70 3.77
N ALA A 23 -22.41 -6.20 2.60
CA ALA A 23 -21.64 -7.21 1.87
C ALA A 23 -20.33 -6.66 1.26
N ALA A 24 -20.16 -5.32 1.21
CA ALA A 24 -18.93 -4.69 0.76
C ALA A 24 -17.88 -4.58 1.88
N VAL A 25 -18.27 -4.79 3.13
CA VAL A 25 -17.36 -4.71 4.28
C VAL A 25 -16.67 -6.05 4.46
N VAL A 26 -15.36 -6.07 4.23
CA VAL A 26 -14.53 -7.27 4.36
C VAL A 26 -13.41 -6.97 5.36
N THR A 27 -13.26 -7.84 6.35
CA THR A 27 -12.15 -7.78 7.29
C THR A 27 -10.94 -8.52 6.70
N LEU A 28 -9.89 -7.79 6.39
CA LEU A 28 -8.59 -8.36 6.04
C LEU A 28 -7.82 -8.63 7.33
N LYS A 29 -7.05 -9.71 7.36
CA LYS A 29 -6.30 -10.15 8.53
C LYS A 29 -4.86 -10.42 8.14
N ALA A 30 -3.95 -10.11 9.05
CA ALA A 30 -2.56 -10.52 8.99
C ALA A 30 -2.15 -11.05 10.36
N ALA A 31 -1.25 -12.02 10.39
CA ALA A 31 -0.67 -12.58 11.61
C ALA A 31 0.84 -12.68 11.46
N GLY A 32 1.54 -12.57 12.57
CA GLY A 32 2.99 -12.75 12.62
C GLY A 32 3.36 -13.57 13.84
N ASP A 33 4.36 -14.43 13.68
CA ASP A 33 4.93 -15.28 14.72
C ASP A 33 6.22 -14.65 15.26
N LEU A 34 6.34 -14.59 16.59
CA LEU A 34 7.51 -14.07 17.30
C LEU A 34 8.52 -15.16 17.68
N ASP A 35 8.21 -16.43 17.35
CA ASP A 35 9.11 -17.57 17.57
C ASP A 35 10.24 -17.58 16.54
N SER A 36 11.15 -16.63 16.70
CA SER A 36 12.35 -16.45 15.88
C SER A 36 13.54 -16.05 16.74
N ASP A 37 14.73 -16.44 16.31
CA ASP A 37 15.97 -16.01 16.96
C ASP A 37 16.18 -14.49 16.72
N GLY A 38 16.48 -13.76 17.79
CA GLY A 38 16.77 -12.32 17.70
C GLY A 38 15.52 -11.41 17.71
N VAL A 39 15.69 -10.18 17.19
CA VAL A 39 14.60 -9.18 17.12
C VAL A 39 13.94 -9.26 15.75
N ALA A 40 13.05 -10.24 15.56
CA ALA A 40 12.38 -10.55 14.30
C ALA A 40 10.93 -10.99 14.51
N CYS A 41 10.15 -10.96 13.44
CA CYS A 41 8.78 -11.45 13.38
C CYS A 41 8.54 -12.09 12.01
N LYS A 42 8.02 -13.30 11.97
CA LYS A 42 7.64 -14.02 10.75
C LYS A 42 6.20 -13.65 10.40
N VAL A 43 6.00 -12.97 9.28
CA VAL A 43 4.68 -12.52 8.82
C VAL A 43 4.16 -13.48 7.76
N ASP A 44 3.00 -14.07 8.00
CA ASP A 44 2.30 -14.88 7.00
C ASP A 44 1.50 -13.98 6.07
N THR A 45 1.94 -13.89 4.82
CA THR A 45 1.26 -13.10 3.77
C THR A 45 0.20 -13.91 3.02
N GLY A 46 -0.05 -15.18 3.44
CA GLY A 46 -0.92 -16.12 2.74
C GLY A 46 -0.32 -16.74 1.47
N ARG A 47 0.87 -16.29 1.04
CA ARG A 47 1.61 -16.84 -0.11
C ARG A 47 3.07 -17.11 0.19
N ALA A 48 3.64 -16.35 1.13
CA ALA A 48 5.02 -16.51 1.58
C ALA A 48 5.10 -16.04 3.04
N ILE A 49 6.00 -16.66 3.79
CA ILE A 49 6.39 -16.17 5.12
C ILE A 49 7.53 -15.19 4.92
N VAL A 50 7.37 -13.98 5.44
CA VAL A 50 8.39 -12.94 5.43
C VAL A 50 8.85 -12.71 6.86
N GLU A 51 10.14 -12.87 7.10
CA GLU A 51 10.75 -12.52 8.39
C GLU A 51 11.13 -11.05 8.37
N ALA A 52 10.51 -10.26 9.25
CA ALA A 52 10.78 -8.85 9.41
C ALA A 52 11.68 -8.62 10.64
N GLY A 53 12.64 -7.73 10.51
CA GLY A 53 13.60 -7.40 11.55
C GLY A 53 13.97 -5.93 11.61
N LEU A 54 14.98 -5.64 12.42
CA LEU A 54 15.46 -4.28 12.57
C LEU A 54 16.13 -3.76 11.28
N HIS A 55 15.81 -2.52 10.94
CA HIS A 55 16.53 -1.82 9.88
C HIS A 55 18.01 -1.62 10.29
N PRO A 56 19.00 -1.66 9.37
CA PRO A 56 20.41 -1.44 9.70
C PRO A 56 20.68 -0.16 10.47
N ALA A 57 19.96 0.93 10.19
CA ALA A 57 20.06 2.18 10.94
C ALA A 57 19.62 2.08 12.42
N THR A 58 19.00 0.99 12.82
CA THR A 58 18.59 0.68 14.20
C THR A 58 19.32 -0.54 14.78
N GLY A 59 20.39 -1.00 14.13
CA GLY A 59 21.23 -2.10 14.59
C GLY A 59 20.91 -3.47 13.99
N GLY A 60 20.04 -3.55 12.99
CA GLY A 60 19.81 -4.78 12.24
C GLY A 60 20.95 -5.12 11.28
N ASP A 61 21.06 -6.37 10.88
CA ASP A 61 22.07 -6.88 9.94
C ASP A 61 21.69 -6.68 8.45
N GLY A 62 20.45 -6.29 8.19
CA GLY A 62 19.91 -6.11 6.83
C GLY A 62 19.51 -7.39 6.11
N LEU A 63 19.51 -8.53 6.80
CA LEU A 63 19.11 -9.82 6.21
C LEU A 63 17.58 -10.05 6.24
N GLN A 64 16.87 -9.29 7.08
CA GLN A 64 15.44 -9.38 7.28
C GLN A 64 14.72 -8.19 6.61
N ALA A 65 13.44 -8.37 6.28
CA ALA A 65 12.64 -7.29 5.69
C ALA A 65 12.41 -6.16 6.70
N CYS A 66 12.53 -4.92 6.25
CA CYS A 66 12.14 -3.78 7.06
C CYS A 66 10.63 -3.52 6.94
N SER A 67 9.93 -3.40 8.06
CA SER A 67 8.49 -3.11 8.07
C SER A 67 8.14 -1.76 7.42
N GLY A 68 9.05 -0.79 7.44
CA GLY A 68 8.92 0.46 6.69
C GLY A 68 8.90 0.22 5.19
N ASP A 69 9.81 -0.62 4.68
CA ASP A 69 9.83 -0.98 3.25
C ASP A 69 8.56 -1.74 2.87
N MET A 70 8.09 -2.67 3.71
CA MET A 70 6.84 -3.41 3.47
C MET A 70 5.61 -2.47 3.36
N LEU A 71 5.58 -1.37 4.10
CA LEU A 71 4.52 -0.36 3.96
C LEU A 71 4.60 0.35 2.60
N LEU A 72 5.81 0.71 2.15
CA LEU A 72 6.03 1.32 0.83
C LEU A 72 5.73 0.33 -0.30
N GLU A 73 6.11 -0.94 -0.15
CA GLU A 73 5.77 -2.02 -1.08
C GLU A 73 4.25 -2.20 -1.20
N ALA A 74 3.52 -2.18 -0.09
CA ALA A 74 2.06 -2.23 -0.10
C ALA A 74 1.45 -1.02 -0.83
N LEU A 75 2.00 0.17 -0.65
CA LEU A 75 1.58 1.38 -1.35
C LEU A 75 1.82 1.26 -2.86
N VAL A 76 3.02 0.82 -3.29
CA VAL A 76 3.35 0.60 -4.70
C VAL A 76 2.43 -0.43 -5.33
N ALA A 77 2.22 -1.56 -4.67
CA ALA A 77 1.35 -2.62 -5.18
C ALA A 77 -0.09 -2.13 -5.36
N CYS A 78 -0.66 -1.47 -4.35
CA CYS A 78 -2.03 -0.95 -4.41
C CYS A 78 -2.17 0.16 -5.47
N ALA A 79 -1.25 1.12 -5.49
CA ALA A 79 -1.29 2.22 -6.46
C ALA A 79 -1.14 1.72 -7.90
N GLY A 80 -0.23 0.77 -8.14
CA GLY A 80 -0.02 0.16 -9.46
C GLY A 80 -1.25 -0.58 -9.98
N VAL A 81 -1.87 -1.43 -9.15
CA VAL A 81 -3.10 -2.13 -9.52
C VAL A 81 -4.24 -1.14 -9.77
N THR A 82 -4.39 -0.14 -8.90
CA THR A 82 -5.43 0.88 -9.04
C THR A 82 -5.24 1.69 -10.32
N LEU A 83 -4.01 2.13 -10.62
CA LEU A 83 -3.69 2.87 -11.84
C LEU A 83 -4.03 2.04 -13.09
N LYS A 84 -3.68 0.76 -13.11
CA LYS A 84 -4.03 -0.15 -14.22
C LYS A 84 -5.53 -0.32 -14.38
N ALA A 85 -6.28 -0.49 -13.29
CA ALA A 85 -7.73 -0.61 -13.34
C ALA A 85 -8.38 0.69 -13.86
N VAL A 86 -7.95 1.84 -13.38
CA VAL A 86 -8.45 3.16 -13.82
C VAL A 86 -8.10 3.42 -15.28
N SER A 87 -6.85 3.18 -15.70
CA SER A 87 -6.43 3.37 -17.09
C SER A 87 -7.23 2.49 -18.05
N THR A 88 -7.49 1.23 -17.65
CA THR A 88 -8.34 0.31 -18.42
C THR A 88 -9.77 0.84 -18.53
N ALA A 89 -10.34 1.31 -17.42
CA ALA A 89 -11.71 1.85 -17.41
C ALA A 89 -11.87 3.14 -18.24
N LEU A 90 -10.82 3.95 -18.30
CA LEU A 90 -10.78 5.19 -19.09
C LEU A 90 -10.36 4.96 -20.56
N GLY A 91 -9.94 3.76 -20.93
CA GLY A 91 -9.43 3.46 -22.25
C GLY A 91 -8.07 4.14 -22.53
N ILE A 92 -7.28 4.45 -21.51
CA ILE A 92 -5.94 5.03 -21.63
C ILE A 92 -4.92 3.90 -21.74
N PRO A 93 -4.26 3.71 -22.91
CA PRO A 93 -3.27 2.66 -23.06
C PRO A 93 -1.97 3.03 -22.34
N ILE A 94 -1.46 2.12 -21.52
CA ILE A 94 -0.14 2.21 -20.91
C ILE A 94 0.70 1.06 -21.43
N ARG A 95 1.74 1.36 -22.20
CA ARG A 95 2.66 0.38 -22.78
C ARG A 95 3.59 -0.21 -21.73
N LYS A 96 4.20 0.68 -20.96
CA LYS A 96 5.08 0.33 -19.82
C LYS A 96 4.89 1.35 -18.71
N GLY A 97 5.26 0.98 -17.50
CA GLY A 97 5.25 1.92 -16.39
C GLY A 97 5.95 1.36 -15.16
N VAL A 98 6.50 2.26 -14.39
CA VAL A 98 7.09 1.98 -13.09
C VAL A 98 6.41 2.86 -12.05
N VAL A 99 6.04 2.25 -10.95
CA VAL A 99 5.53 2.93 -9.75
C VAL A 99 6.64 2.90 -8.71
N ARG A 100 6.92 4.04 -8.08
CA ARG A 100 7.92 4.14 -7.01
C ARG A 100 7.30 4.83 -5.81
N ALA A 101 7.61 4.32 -4.62
CA ALA A 101 7.36 5.00 -3.37
C ALA A 101 8.67 5.18 -2.62
N GLU A 102 8.87 6.37 -2.07
CA GLU A 102 9.98 6.71 -1.21
C GLU A 102 9.43 7.28 0.09
N GLY A 103 10.12 7.03 1.20
CA GLY A 103 9.69 7.54 2.49
C GLY A 103 10.87 7.88 3.38
N ASP A 104 10.78 8.99 4.11
CA ASP A 104 11.83 9.48 4.98
C ASP A 104 11.50 9.16 6.45
N LEU A 105 12.37 8.42 7.11
CA LEU A 105 12.30 8.11 8.54
C LEU A 105 13.41 8.85 9.31
N ASP A 106 13.06 9.34 10.49
CA ASP A 106 14.05 9.87 11.43
C ASP A 106 14.23 8.87 12.59
N PHE A 107 15.23 8.02 12.49
CA PHE A 107 15.47 6.96 13.47
C PHE A 107 15.83 7.46 14.88
N ARG A 108 16.07 8.77 15.06
CA ARG A 108 16.21 9.35 16.40
C ARG A 108 14.89 9.23 17.19
N GLY A 109 13.74 9.30 16.50
CA GLY A 109 12.43 9.06 17.10
C GLY A 109 12.25 7.61 17.54
N THR A 110 12.48 6.66 16.64
CA THR A 110 12.39 5.22 16.91
C THR A 110 13.33 4.76 18.03
N LEU A 111 14.55 5.27 18.06
CA LEU A 111 15.56 4.95 19.09
C LEU A 111 15.38 5.74 20.39
N GLY A 112 14.42 6.66 20.48
CA GLY A 112 14.18 7.48 21.67
C GLY A 112 15.28 8.49 21.98
N VAL A 113 16.08 8.86 20.96
CA VAL A 113 17.21 9.81 21.12
C VAL A 113 16.72 11.26 21.18
N ALA A 114 15.63 11.56 20.42
CA ALA A 114 15.03 12.90 20.38
C ALA A 114 13.52 12.80 20.49
N LYS A 115 12.94 13.45 21.50
CA LYS A 115 11.49 13.40 21.76
C LYS A 115 10.65 14.17 20.73
N ASP A 116 11.25 15.12 20.04
CA ASP A 116 10.66 15.95 19.00
C ASP A 116 10.76 15.31 17.60
N ALA A 117 11.55 14.23 17.45
CA ALA A 117 11.61 13.47 16.21
C ALA A 117 10.40 12.50 16.11
N PRO A 118 9.65 12.52 15.00
CA PRO A 118 8.57 11.58 14.80
C PRO A 118 9.10 10.14 14.67
N VAL A 119 8.33 9.17 15.19
CA VAL A 119 8.67 7.75 15.07
C VAL A 119 8.28 7.20 13.69
N GLY A 120 7.18 7.68 13.12
CA GLY A 120 6.69 7.27 11.80
C GLY A 120 7.38 8.02 10.66
N PHE A 121 6.96 7.73 9.44
CA PHE A 121 7.43 8.45 8.26
C PHE A 121 7.17 9.96 8.39
N ARG A 122 8.17 10.76 8.05
CA ARG A 122 8.07 12.23 7.98
C ARG A 122 7.46 12.68 6.67
N ASP A 123 7.76 11.94 5.60
CA ASP A 123 7.28 12.19 4.25
C ASP A 123 7.22 10.88 3.47
N ILE A 124 6.21 10.74 2.61
CA ILE A 124 6.08 9.63 1.66
C ILE A 124 5.76 10.22 0.30
N ARG A 125 6.53 9.86 -0.70
CA ARG A 125 6.40 10.30 -2.08
C ARG A 125 6.08 9.13 -2.97
N LEU A 126 4.97 9.21 -3.71
CA LEU A 126 4.54 8.23 -4.71
C LEU A 126 4.71 8.85 -6.10
N SER A 127 5.39 8.17 -6.98
CA SER A 127 5.62 8.62 -8.36
C SER A 127 5.32 7.54 -9.39
N PHE A 128 4.94 7.99 -10.58
CA PHE A 128 4.63 7.14 -11.73
C PHE A 128 5.46 7.60 -12.92
N ASP A 129 6.16 6.67 -13.54
CA ASP A 129 6.88 6.84 -14.78
C ASP A 129 6.19 5.98 -15.84
N LEU A 130 5.47 6.59 -16.78
CA LEU A 130 4.56 5.91 -17.69
C LEU A 130 4.94 6.17 -19.16
N ASP A 131 5.07 5.09 -19.93
CA ASP A 131 5.12 5.12 -21.37
C ASP A 131 3.70 5.03 -21.94
N THR A 132 3.17 6.18 -22.39
CA THR A 132 1.82 6.32 -22.91
C THR A 132 1.71 7.51 -23.83
N ASP A 133 0.77 7.48 -24.77
CA ASP A 133 0.43 8.63 -25.64
C ASP A 133 -0.72 9.48 -25.06
N ALA A 134 -1.08 9.26 -23.80
CA ALA A 134 -2.13 10.02 -23.12
C ALA A 134 -1.77 11.51 -23.02
N SER A 135 -2.75 12.37 -23.24
CA SER A 135 -2.60 13.81 -23.05
C SER A 135 -2.36 14.16 -21.57
N ALA A 136 -1.81 15.35 -21.32
CA ALA A 136 -1.62 15.84 -19.94
C ALA A 136 -2.94 15.86 -19.13
N GLU A 137 -4.06 16.17 -19.76
CA GLU A 137 -5.39 16.18 -19.14
C GLU A 137 -5.85 14.75 -18.78
N GLN A 138 -5.62 13.79 -19.68
CA GLN A 138 -5.91 12.37 -19.41
C GLN A 138 -5.05 11.84 -18.26
N LEU A 139 -3.76 12.19 -18.24
CA LEU A 139 -2.86 11.82 -17.13
C LEU A 139 -3.29 12.45 -15.81
N ALA A 140 -3.65 13.73 -15.80
CA ALA A 140 -4.15 14.38 -14.59
C ALA A 140 -5.41 13.69 -14.05
N THR A 141 -6.32 13.30 -14.93
CA THR A 141 -7.53 12.53 -14.55
C THR A 141 -7.17 11.14 -14.03
N LEU A 142 -6.26 10.44 -14.70
CA LEU A 142 -5.77 9.14 -14.29
C LEU A 142 -5.17 9.17 -12.87
N TYR A 143 -4.27 10.13 -12.61
CA TYR A 143 -3.63 10.25 -11.29
C TYR A 143 -4.63 10.64 -10.21
N LYS A 144 -5.53 11.58 -10.47
CA LYS A 144 -6.58 11.98 -9.53
C LYS A 144 -7.48 10.80 -9.13
N LEU A 145 -7.87 9.96 -10.09
CA LEU A 145 -8.69 8.78 -9.82
C LEU A 145 -7.88 7.67 -9.14
N THR A 146 -6.62 7.50 -9.52
CA THR A 146 -5.71 6.57 -8.84
C THR A 146 -5.56 6.95 -7.36
N GLU A 147 -5.29 8.21 -7.07
CA GLU A 147 -5.24 8.72 -5.69
C GLU A 147 -6.55 8.43 -4.95
N ARG A 148 -7.69 8.75 -5.57
CA ARG A 148 -9.02 8.57 -4.95
C ARG A 148 -9.34 7.13 -4.58
N TYR A 149 -8.94 6.18 -5.40
CA TYR A 149 -9.35 4.77 -5.27
C TYR A 149 -8.26 3.84 -4.72
N CYS A 150 -7.04 4.32 -4.54
CA CYS A 150 -5.98 3.55 -3.91
C CYS A 150 -6.21 3.44 -2.41
N VAL A 151 -6.56 2.25 -1.93
CA VAL A 151 -6.89 2.00 -0.52
C VAL A 151 -5.73 2.38 0.40
N ILE A 152 -4.51 1.95 0.06
CA ILE A 152 -3.34 2.22 0.92
C ILE A 152 -3.04 3.73 0.94
N TYR A 153 -3.07 4.40 -0.22
CA TYR A 153 -2.87 5.86 -0.27
C TYR A 153 -3.90 6.60 0.59
N GLN A 154 -5.19 6.25 0.46
CA GLN A 154 -6.26 6.89 1.24
C GLN A 154 -6.13 6.59 2.73
N THR A 155 -5.70 5.38 3.11
CA THR A 155 -5.45 5.03 4.51
C THR A 155 -4.30 5.83 5.10
N LEU A 156 -3.22 6.04 4.36
CA LEU A 156 -2.08 6.85 4.81
C LEU A 156 -2.43 8.35 4.90
N LYS A 157 -3.22 8.85 3.93
CA LYS A 157 -3.64 10.26 3.87
C LYS A 157 -4.67 10.60 4.94
N ASN A 158 -5.57 9.68 5.24
CA ASN A 158 -6.66 9.82 6.21
C ASN A 158 -6.66 8.60 7.14
N PRO A 159 -5.73 8.53 8.10
CA PRO A 159 -5.57 7.33 8.91
C PRO A 159 -6.82 7.05 9.74
N PRO A 160 -7.31 5.80 9.75
CA PRO A 160 -8.40 5.39 10.63
C PRO A 160 -7.93 5.37 12.08
N PRO A 161 -8.86 5.43 13.06
CA PRO A 161 -8.51 5.19 14.45
C PRO A 161 -7.83 3.85 14.64
N LEU A 162 -6.72 3.85 15.39
CA LEU A 162 -6.00 2.64 15.76
C LEU A 162 -6.31 2.28 17.22
N ALA A 163 -6.56 1.00 17.49
CA ALA A 163 -6.71 0.47 18.83
C ALA A 163 -5.69 -0.64 19.06
N LEU A 164 -5.02 -0.59 20.21
CA LEU A 164 -4.15 -1.65 20.71
C LEU A 164 -4.86 -2.33 21.86
N THR A 165 -5.16 -3.63 21.72
CA THR A 165 -5.81 -4.41 22.77
C THR A 165 -4.83 -5.48 23.23
N PRO A 166 -4.33 -5.41 24.48
CA PRO A 166 -3.57 -6.51 25.07
C PRO A 166 -4.44 -7.75 25.13
N ALA A 167 -3.91 -8.91 24.76
CA ALA A 167 -4.55 -10.18 25.07
C ALA A 167 -4.45 -10.43 26.57
N ALA A 168 -5.56 -10.82 27.21
CA ALA A 168 -5.59 -11.22 28.59
C ALA A 168 -4.94 -12.58 28.83
#